data_f8b0de8cff73490ffd896e953d8f4608
#
_entry.id   f8b0de8cff73490ffd896e953d8f4608
#
_cell.length_a   1.000
_cell.length_b   1.000
_cell.length_c   1.000
_cell.angle_alpha   90.00
_cell.angle_beta   90.00
_cell.angle_gamma   90.00
#
_symmetry.space_group_name_H-M   'P 1'
#
loop_
_entity.id
_entity.type
_entity.pdbx_description
1 polymer ?
#
loop_
_entity_poly.entity_id
_entity_poly.type
_entity_poly.pdbx_seq_one_letter_code
_entity_poly.pdbx_strand_id
1 'polypeptide(L)'
;MTLLESGEMYLETILVLSQQKDHVRSIDVAEYMQFSKPSVSRAMGILKNGGYIGIDSFGYISLTDSGREAAERIYERHRILSEILMRLGVDEKTRSEEHTSELQSPQ
;
A
#
# COMPACT_ATOMS: atom_id res chain seq x y z
N MET A 1 -5.21 -6.98 17.76
CA MET A 1 -6.12 -6.81 16.61
C MET A 1 -5.43 -7.28 15.35
N THR A 2 -6.15 -8.08 14.60
CA THR A 2 -5.59 -8.61 13.36
C THR A 2 -5.78 -7.59 12.24
N LEU A 3 -4.69 -7.30 11.52
CA LEU A 3 -4.74 -6.36 10.41
C LEU A 3 -5.16 -7.09 9.15
N LEU A 4 -6.24 -6.63 8.54
CA LEU A 4 -6.73 -7.22 7.32
C LEU A 4 -5.82 -6.87 6.15
N GLU A 5 -5.87 -7.69 5.10
CA GLU A 5 -5.03 -7.50 3.94
C GLU A 5 -5.21 -6.10 3.33
N SER A 6 -6.45 -5.63 3.28
CA SER A 6 -6.70 -4.29 2.74
C SER A 6 -6.04 -3.22 3.60
N GLY A 7 -6.07 -3.40 4.93
CA GLY A 7 -5.39 -2.47 5.81
C GLY A 7 -3.90 -2.46 5.59
N GLU A 8 -3.34 -3.62 5.32
CA GLU A 8 -1.91 -3.73 5.01
C GLU A 8 -1.55 -2.95 3.77
N MET A 9 -2.39 -3.04 2.73
CA MET A 9 -2.15 -2.30 1.50
C MET A 9 -2.18 -0.79 1.73
N TYR A 10 -3.09 -0.34 2.56
CA TYR A 10 -3.17 1.09 2.88
C TYR A 10 -1.92 1.55 3.61
N LEU A 11 -1.42 0.75 4.56
CA LEU A 11 -0.22 1.13 5.31
C LEU A 11 1.00 1.19 4.39
N GLU A 12 1.12 0.22 3.50
CA GLU A 12 2.22 0.22 2.55
C GLU A 12 2.14 1.45 1.64
N THR A 13 0.95 1.80 1.20
CA THR A 13 0.75 2.96 0.34
C THR A 13 1.17 4.24 1.07
N ILE A 14 0.78 4.37 2.33
CA ILE A 14 1.15 5.55 3.12
C ILE A 14 2.67 5.63 3.26
N LEU A 15 3.32 4.50 3.49
CA LEU A 15 4.78 4.48 3.60
C LEU A 15 5.43 4.95 2.30
N VAL A 16 4.98 4.41 1.18
CA VAL A 16 5.53 4.77 -0.12
C VAL A 16 5.32 6.26 -0.40
N LEU A 17 4.11 6.75 -0.16
CA LEU A 17 3.81 8.15 -0.42
C LEU A 17 4.60 9.08 0.49
N SER A 18 4.83 8.67 1.73
CA SER A 18 5.57 9.52 2.66
C SER A 18 7.05 9.63 2.26
N GLN A 19 7.53 8.72 1.44
CA GLN A 19 8.88 8.82 0.90
C GLN A 19 8.95 9.77 -0.29
N GLN A 20 7.82 10.05 -0.91
CA GLN A 20 7.75 10.90 -2.09
C GLN A 20 7.25 12.30 -1.79
N LYS A 21 6.50 12.47 -0.71
CA LYS A 21 5.87 13.73 -0.36
C LYS A 21 6.12 14.04 1.10
N ASP A 22 6.19 15.33 1.40
CA ASP A 22 6.36 15.75 2.79
C ASP A 22 5.11 15.48 3.62
N HIS A 23 3.93 15.59 3.00
CA HIS A 23 2.67 15.44 3.67
C HIS A 23 1.75 14.54 2.86
N VAL A 24 1.15 13.56 3.53
CA VAL A 24 0.24 12.61 2.88
C VAL A 24 -1.16 12.82 3.44
N ARG A 25 -2.14 12.91 2.56
CA ARG A 25 -3.54 13.08 2.95
C ARG A 25 -4.37 11.94 2.36
N SER A 26 -5.62 11.82 2.84
CA SER A 26 -6.51 10.77 2.33
C SER A 26 -6.67 10.84 0.83
N ILE A 27 -6.73 12.07 0.28
CA ILE A 27 -6.91 12.22 -1.16
C ILE A 27 -5.73 11.64 -1.92
N ASP A 28 -4.52 11.78 -1.38
CA ASP A 28 -3.34 11.22 -2.02
C ASP A 28 -3.41 9.71 -2.06
N VAL A 29 -3.88 9.11 -0.97
CA VAL A 29 -4.02 7.66 -0.92
C VAL A 29 -5.09 7.19 -1.90
N ALA A 30 -6.21 7.93 -1.97
CA ALA A 30 -7.29 7.58 -2.87
C ALA A 30 -6.83 7.62 -4.31
N GLU A 31 -6.06 8.63 -4.68
CA GLU A 31 -5.58 8.77 -6.04
C GLU A 31 -4.56 7.69 -6.39
N TYR A 32 -3.68 7.40 -5.45
CA TYR A 32 -2.65 6.39 -5.69
C TYR A 32 -3.26 5.01 -5.89
N MET A 33 -4.23 4.65 -5.05
CA MET A 33 -4.85 3.34 -5.10
C MET A 33 -6.03 3.27 -6.06
N GLN A 34 -6.49 4.42 -6.54
CA GLN A 34 -7.66 4.51 -7.41
C GLN A 34 -8.92 3.96 -6.74
N PHE A 35 -9.04 4.28 -5.46
CA PHE A 35 -10.21 3.94 -4.67
C PHE A 35 -11.03 5.19 -4.44
N SER A 36 -12.32 5.01 -4.09
CA SER A 36 -13.18 6.14 -3.82
C SER A 36 -12.78 6.84 -2.52
N LYS A 37 -13.02 8.14 -2.46
CA LYS A 37 -12.69 8.91 -1.27
C LYS A 37 -13.41 8.40 -0.02
N PRO A 38 -14.70 8.07 -0.06
CA PRO A 38 -15.37 7.55 1.13
C PRO A 38 -14.77 6.24 1.62
N SER A 39 -14.36 5.36 0.70
CA SER A 39 -13.74 4.09 1.08
C SER A 39 -12.42 4.34 1.80
N VAL A 40 -11.61 5.25 1.25
CA VAL A 40 -10.31 5.56 1.85
C VAL A 40 -10.50 6.23 3.20
N SER A 41 -11.45 7.17 3.31
CA SER A 41 -11.70 7.83 4.58
C SER A 41 -12.09 6.85 5.66
N ARG A 42 -12.93 5.87 5.31
CA ARG A 42 -13.34 4.85 6.27
C ARG A 42 -12.15 4.02 6.70
N ALA A 43 -11.30 3.63 5.74
CA ALA A 43 -10.12 2.84 6.04
C ALA A 43 -9.15 3.61 6.93
N MET A 44 -8.98 4.91 6.66
CA MET A 44 -8.11 5.74 7.49
C MET A 44 -8.63 5.81 8.90
N GLY A 45 -9.95 5.91 9.07
CA GLY A 45 -10.54 5.92 10.41
C GLY A 45 -10.28 4.62 11.16
N ILE A 46 -10.39 3.51 10.46
CA ILE A 46 -10.15 2.20 11.08
C ILE A 46 -8.69 2.07 11.50
N LEU A 47 -7.77 2.49 10.63
CA LEU A 47 -6.34 2.42 10.95
C LEU A 47 -5.97 3.35 12.10
N LYS A 48 -6.59 4.52 12.13
CA LYS A 48 -6.35 5.47 13.21
C LYS A 48 -6.82 4.88 14.55
N ASN A 49 -8.02 4.30 14.54
CA ASN A 49 -8.56 3.70 15.76
C ASN A 49 -7.74 2.50 16.21
N GLY A 50 -7.12 1.81 15.26
CA GLY A 50 -6.27 0.68 15.59
C GLY A 50 -4.88 1.05 16.06
N GLY A 51 -4.55 2.34 16.02
CA GLY A 51 -3.25 2.79 16.49
C GLY A 51 -2.14 2.70 15.46
N TYR A 52 -2.49 2.55 14.18
CA TYR A 52 -1.48 2.40 13.13
C TYR A 52 -1.11 3.73 12.49
N ILE A 53 -2.00 4.70 12.51
CA ILE A 53 -1.71 6.01 11.92
C ILE A 53 -2.25 7.10 12.82
N GLY A 54 -1.69 8.30 12.64
CA GLY A 54 -2.22 9.51 13.24
C GLY A 54 -2.64 10.45 12.14
N ILE A 55 -3.64 11.29 12.42
CA ILE A 55 -4.10 12.30 11.47
C ILE A 55 -4.19 13.61 12.24
N ASP A 56 -3.46 14.62 11.76
CA ASP A 56 -3.45 15.91 12.49
C ASP A 56 -4.60 16.78 12.03
N SER A 57 -4.63 18.01 12.56
CA SER A 57 -5.74 18.91 12.29
C SER A 57 -5.80 19.37 10.83
N PHE A 58 -4.71 19.23 10.10
CA PHE A 58 -4.67 19.57 8.67
C PHE A 58 -5.03 18.40 7.79
N GLY A 59 -5.27 17.23 8.39
CA GLY A 59 -5.56 16.04 7.63
C GLY A 59 -4.33 15.30 7.16
N TYR A 60 -3.16 15.66 7.65
CA TYR A 60 -1.93 14.97 7.27
C TYR A 60 -1.81 13.66 8.04
N ILE A 61 -1.51 12.62 7.31
CA ILE A 61 -1.43 11.26 7.85
C ILE A 61 0.02 10.93 8.15
N SER A 62 0.24 10.38 9.34
CA SER A 62 1.57 9.91 9.71
C SER A 62 1.46 8.50 10.26
N LEU A 63 2.50 7.70 10.06
CA LEU A 63 2.55 6.35 10.61
C LEU A 63 3.01 6.41 12.04
N THR A 64 2.30 5.70 12.91
CA THR A 64 2.80 5.49 14.27
C THR A 64 3.93 4.47 14.21
N ASP A 65 4.59 4.23 15.35
CA ASP A 65 5.61 3.21 15.38
C ASP A 65 5.05 1.86 14.97
N SER A 66 3.85 1.52 15.44
CA SER A 66 3.20 0.28 15.06
C SER A 66 2.88 0.23 13.57
N GLY A 67 2.39 1.35 13.05
CA GLY A 67 2.05 1.43 11.63
C GLY A 67 3.27 1.34 10.75
N ARG A 68 4.34 2.02 11.14
CA ARG A 68 5.57 1.98 10.37
C ARG A 68 6.16 0.58 10.36
N GLU A 69 6.17 -0.07 11.51
CA GLU A 69 6.70 -1.43 11.61
C GLU A 69 5.90 -2.37 10.70
N ALA A 70 4.58 -2.26 10.73
CA ALA A 70 3.74 -3.09 9.89
C ALA A 70 3.96 -2.79 8.41
N ALA A 71 4.04 -1.52 8.06
CA ALA A 71 4.22 -1.12 6.67
C ALA A 71 5.57 -1.60 6.13
N GLU A 72 6.63 -1.46 6.92
CA GLU A 72 7.95 -1.87 6.49
C GLU A 72 8.04 -3.37 6.34
N ARG A 73 7.37 -4.12 7.21
CA ARG A 73 7.35 -5.57 7.13
C ARG A 73 6.66 -6.02 5.83
N ILE A 74 5.56 -5.35 5.49
CA ILE A 74 4.82 -5.67 4.28
C ILE A 74 5.65 -5.31 3.04
N TYR A 75 6.26 -4.14 3.06
CA TYR A 75 7.09 -3.68 1.96
C TYR A 75 8.26 -4.65 1.72
N GLU A 76 8.90 -5.05 2.81
CA GLU A 76 10.03 -5.98 2.72
C GLU A 76 9.59 -7.34 2.17
N ARG A 77 8.42 -7.80 2.60
CA ARG A 77 7.88 -9.07 2.12
C ARG A 77 7.65 -9.02 0.62
N HIS A 78 7.10 -7.92 0.13
CA HIS A 78 6.87 -7.76 -1.29
C HIS A 78 8.18 -7.65 -2.08
N ARG A 79 9.15 -6.98 -1.52
CA ARG A 79 10.45 -6.84 -2.15
C ARG A 79 11.13 -8.18 -2.31
N ILE A 80 11.12 -8.98 -1.25
CA ILE A 80 11.73 -10.30 -1.27
C ILE A 80 11.03 -11.20 -2.27
N LEU A 81 9.71 -11.15 -2.29
CA LEU A 81 8.94 -11.97 -3.21
C LEU A 81 9.24 -11.60 -4.66
N SER A 82 9.34 -10.32 -4.94
CA SER A 82 9.69 -9.86 -6.28
C SER A 82 11.08 -10.36 -6.69
N GLU A 83 12.04 -10.30 -5.77
CA GLU A 83 13.38 -10.78 -6.04
C GLU A 83 13.38 -12.27 -6.38
N ILE A 84 12.63 -13.04 -5.61
CA ILE A 84 12.55 -14.49 -5.85
C ILE A 84 11.97 -14.77 -7.23
N LEU A 85 10.89 -14.06 -7.57
CA LEU A 85 10.26 -14.27 -8.88
C LEU A 85 11.20 -13.90 -10.03
N MET A 86 11.97 -12.84 -9.86
CA MET A 86 12.92 -12.43 -10.89
C MET A 86 14.02 -13.46 -11.04
N ARG A 87 14.49 -14.05 -9.95
CA ARG A 87 15.51 -15.09 -10.02
C ARG A 87 15.01 -16.35 -10.69
N LEU A 88 13.69 -16.57 -10.60
CA LEU A 88 13.09 -17.72 -11.28
C LEU A 88 12.80 -17.45 -12.75
N GLY A 89 13.17 -16.27 -13.22
CA GLY A 89 12.98 -15.94 -14.62
C GLY A 89 11.66 -15.29 -14.94
N VAL A 90 10.89 -14.92 -13.92
CA VAL A 90 9.62 -14.23 -14.14
C VAL A 90 9.91 -12.74 -14.21
N ASP A 91 9.64 -12.14 -15.35
CA ASP A 91 9.85 -10.74 -15.58
C ASP A 91 8.56 -9.99 -15.25
N GLU A 92 8.65 -9.03 -14.39
CA GLU A 92 7.46 -8.29 -13.97
C GLU A 92 6.82 -7.56 -15.12
N LYS A 93 7.63 -7.00 -16.00
CA LYS A 93 7.11 -6.32 -17.19
C LYS A 93 6.41 -7.30 -18.12
N THR A 94 7.00 -8.44 -18.35
CA THR A 94 6.41 -9.46 -19.19
C THR A 94 5.09 -9.92 -18.59
N ARG A 95 5.06 -10.07 -17.29
CA ARG A 95 3.86 -10.50 -16.62
C ARG A 95 2.74 -9.49 -16.80
N SER A 96 3.09 -8.21 -16.74
CA SER A 96 2.11 -7.14 -16.93
C SER A 96 1.55 -7.17 -18.35
N GLU A 97 2.39 -7.42 -19.32
CA GLU A 97 1.94 -7.48 -20.70
C GLU A 97 1.07 -8.69 -20.96
N GLU A 98 1.44 -9.81 -20.38
CA GLU A 98 0.64 -11.03 -20.54
C GLU A 98 -0.71 -10.87 -19.87
N HIS A 99 -0.75 -10.04 -18.87
CA HIS A 99 -1.96 -9.81 -18.15
C HIS A 99 -3.07 -9.27 -19.05
N THR A 100 -2.69 -8.59 -20.08
CA THR A 100 -3.70 -8.06 -20.98
C THR A 100 -4.32 -9.16 -21.81
N SER A 101 -3.69 -10.26 -21.86
CA SER A 101 -4.22 -11.37 -22.63
C SER A 101 -4.67 -12.45 -21.69
N GLU A 102 -3.76 -12.18 -21.26
CA GLU A 102 -3.75 -13.07 -20.79
C GLU A 102 -3.94 -13.43 -20.03
N LEU A 103 -3.86 -13.46 -19.96
CA LEU A 103 -3.77 -13.91 -19.42
C LEU A 103 -4.08 -14.23 -19.60
N GLN A 104 -3.92 -14.18 -20.28
CA GLN A 104 -3.92 -14.55 -20.73
C GLN A 104 -3.34 -14.94 -21.08
N SER A 105 -3.01 -14.83 -21.42
CA SER A 105 -2.40 -15.23 -21.88
C SER A 105 -1.57 -15.39 -22.02
N PRO A 106 -1.36 -15.56 -22.31
CA PRO A 106 -0.59 -15.79 -22.47
C PRO A 106 0.12 -15.84 -22.61
N GLN A 107 0.43 -15.65 -22.80
CA GLN A 107 0.88 -15.65 -22.86
C GLN A 107 1.10 -16.04 -22.71
#